data_2ea9aa81ebd4a361f38bd6c717013465
#
_entry.id   2ea9aa81ebd4a361f38bd6c717013465
#
_cell.length_a   1.000
_cell.length_b   1.000
_cell.length_c   1.000
_cell.angle_alpha   90.00
_cell.angle_beta   90.00
_cell.angle_gamma   90.00
#
_symmetry.space_group_name_H-M   'P 1'
#
loop_
_entity.id
_entity.type
_entity.pdbx_description
1 polymer ?
#
loop_
_entity_poly.entity_id
_entity_poly.type
_entity_poly.pdbx_seq_one_letter_code
_entity_poly.pdbx_strand_id
1 'polypeptide(L)'
;MSRDVVAAMTAYTLELREAEIKLNQNEGPVDFPRELKEKVLARIVERPWNIYPDFESMHLRGALAKVHGYETDNILVGNGSNELLAAAVPTFVGPGTPVIYPKPSFALYEKLIAVAGGIALPVAVDPTTGLLPLDEMLRAVERCDNAVVIVCSPNNPTGGVLPDGGIDALLATGATVLFDRAYGDFAEDKLPPLHDRLVTFSTFSKAWGLAGLRVGWLASTASTCREIRKVKLPYSLNIVSEAVAATALEHPEIRSRNVANTISERARVFDAMQKIEGVTPFPSRSNFIAFTTRRNAKDVFNDVHARGILIRDIGAAVPNALRVSIGTPQQNDAFLEVLPSCV
;
A
#
# COMPACT_ATOMS: atom_id res chain seq x y z
N MET A 1 24.82 18.51 12.00
CA MET A 1 25.00 17.10 11.64
C MET A 1 23.70 16.34 11.85
N SER A 2 23.37 15.36 11.00
CA SER A 2 22.21 14.49 11.20
C SER A 2 22.42 13.53 12.39
N ARG A 3 21.32 12.99 12.94
CA ARG A 3 21.41 11.92 13.93
C ARG A 3 22.05 10.67 13.29
N ASP A 4 22.80 9.88 14.05
CA ASP A 4 23.52 8.69 13.54
C ASP A 4 22.59 7.71 12.83
N VAL A 5 21.41 7.48 13.38
CA VAL A 5 20.39 6.62 12.76
C VAL A 5 20.00 7.11 11.36
N VAL A 6 19.91 8.42 11.16
CA VAL A 6 19.59 9.00 9.83
C VAL A 6 20.79 8.92 8.90
N ALA A 7 22.01 9.15 9.42
CA ALA A 7 23.24 9.05 8.63
C ALA A 7 23.47 7.63 8.08
N ALA A 8 23.04 6.60 8.83
CA ALA A 8 23.13 5.20 8.42
C ALA A 8 22.05 4.76 7.41
N MET A 9 21.01 5.56 7.17
CA MET A 9 19.93 5.20 6.27
C MET A 9 20.27 5.43 4.81
N THR A 10 19.83 4.52 3.94
CA THR A 10 19.77 4.75 2.50
C THR A 10 18.47 5.45 2.14
N ALA A 11 18.53 6.50 1.32
CA ALA A 11 17.33 7.16 0.81
C ALA A 11 16.45 6.16 0.02
N TYR A 12 15.13 6.38 0.05
CA TYR A 12 14.25 5.67 -0.88
C TYR A 12 14.48 6.23 -2.28
N THR A 13 14.98 5.41 -3.18
CA THR A 13 15.26 5.80 -4.55
C THR A 13 14.41 5.01 -5.53
N LEU A 14 13.98 5.66 -6.58
CA LEU A 14 13.35 5.05 -7.74
C LEU A 14 14.19 5.42 -8.96
N GLU A 15 14.74 4.43 -9.63
CA GLU A 15 15.37 4.64 -10.93
C GLU A 15 14.28 5.02 -11.93
N LEU A 16 14.34 6.26 -12.41
CA LEU A 16 13.42 6.74 -13.45
C LEU A 16 13.88 6.21 -14.80
N ARG A 17 13.02 5.44 -15.44
CA ARG A 17 13.21 4.96 -16.82
C ARG A 17 11.95 5.25 -17.60
N GLU A 18 12.11 5.71 -18.82
CA GLU A 18 11.01 5.87 -19.77
C GLU A 18 10.67 4.51 -20.39
N ALA A 19 9.39 4.27 -20.62
CA ALA A 19 8.89 3.09 -21.30
C ALA A 19 7.48 3.38 -21.88
N GLU A 20 7.14 2.68 -22.95
CA GLU A 20 5.80 2.77 -23.56
C GLU A 20 4.74 2.20 -22.63
N ILE A 21 5.06 1.10 -21.93
CA ILE A 21 4.18 0.42 -20.99
C ILE A 21 4.81 0.45 -19.59
N LYS A 22 4.12 1.11 -18.65
CA LYS A 22 4.59 1.28 -17.27
C LYS A 22 3.82 0.37 -16.32
N LEU A 23 4.48 -0.71 -15.84
CA LEU A 23 3.93 -1.72 -14.93
C LEU A 23 4.79 -1.90 -13.65
N ASN A 24 5.39 -0.83 -13.11
CA ASN A 24 6.41 -0.91 -12.06
C ASN A 24 6.00 -0.36 -10.69
N GLN A 25 4.91 0.42 -10.56
CA GLN A 25 4.57 1.14 -9.33
C GLN A 25 3.20 0.77 -8.73
N ASN A 26 2.57 -0.30 -9.20
CA ASN A 26 1.27 -0.76 -8.72
C ASN A 26 0.21 0.35 -8.82
N GLU A 27 0.24 1.12 -9.90
CA GLU A 27 -0.76 2.14 -10.21
C GLU A 27 -2.03 1.49 -10.77
N GLY A 28 -3.15 2.19 -10.73
CA GLY A 28 -4.36 1.75 -11.41
C GLY A 28 -4.16 1.82 -12.94
N PRO A 29 -4.62 0.79 -13.70
CA PRO A 29 -4.37 0.72 -15.13
C PRO A 29 -5.19 1.72 -15.97
N VAL A 30 -6.27 2.28 -15.39
CA VAL A 30 -7.20 3.17 -16.08
C VAL A 30 -7.27 4.49 -15.34
N ASP A 31 -7.27 5.57 -16.11
CA ASP A 31 -7.40 6.92 -15.57
C ASP A 31 -8.82 7.21 -15.08
N PHE A 32 -8.94 8.19 -14.18
CA PHE A 32 -10.23 8.65 -13.67
C PHE A 32 -11.06 9.28 -14.82
N PRO A 33 -12.40 9.08 -14.86
CA PRO A 33 -13.24 9.56 -15.96
C PRO A 33 -13.09 11.05 -16.22
N ARG A 34 -12.93 11.40 -17.52
CA ARG A 34 -12.65 12.79 -17.93
C ARG A 34 -13.77 13.74 -17.52
N GLU A 35 -15.03 13.34 -17.68
CA GLU A 35 -16.20 14.13 -17.30
C GLU A 35 -16.24 14.45 -15.81
N LEU A 36 -15.78 13.54 -14.96
CA LEU A 36 -15.67 13.77 -13.52
C LEU A 36 -14.50 14.70 -13.19
N LYS A 37 -13.37 14.57 -13.89
CA LYS A 37 -12.26 15.53 -13.75
C LYS A 37 -12.72 16.95 -14.09
N GLU A 38 -13.40 17.13 -15.22
CA GLU A 38 -13.91 18.43 -15.67
C GLU A 38 -14.93 19.01 -14.65
N LYS A 39 -15.84 18.19 -14.14
CA LYS A 39 -16.81 18.58 -13.11
C LYS A 39 -16.14 19.05 -11.81
N VAL A 40 -15.11 18.33 -11.36
CA VAL A 40 -14.36 18.72 -10.16
C VAL A 40 -13.56 19.99 -10.40
N LEU A 41 -12.87 20.11 -11.53
CA LEU A 41 -12.08 21.30 -11.87
C LEU A 41 -12.96 22.57 -11.94
N ALA A 42 -14.16 22.48 -12.53
CA ALA A 42 -15.11 23.59 -12.56
C ALA A 42 -15.48 24.07 -11.13
N ARG A 43 -15.69 23.14 -10.20
CA ARG A 43 -15.98 23.48 -8.79
C ARG A 43 -14.78 24.10 -8.08
N ILE A 44 -13.56 23.64 -8.42
CA ILE A 44 -12.33 24.11 -7.77
C ILE A 44 -11.96 25.51 -8.23
N VAL A 45 -12.21 25.85 -9.50
CA VAL A 45 -11.97 27.19 -10.05
C VAL A 45 -12.76 28.26 -9.32
N GLU A 46 -13.96 27.95 -8.84
CA GLU A 46 -14.81 28.88 -8.08
C GLU A 46 -14.33 29.09 -6.61
N ARG A 47 -13.42 28.26 -6.12
CA ARG A 47 -12.91 28.36 -4.75
C ARG A 47 -11.75 29.36 -4.68
N PRO A 48 -11.63 30.19 -3.63
CA PRO A 48 -10.45 31.02 -3.43
C PRO A 48 -9.23 30.13 -3.09
N TRP A 49 -8.14 30.29 -3.84
CA TRP A 49 -6.93 29.48 -3.68
C TRP A 49 -5.91 30.08 -2.69
N ASN A 50 -6.12 31.34 -2.29
CA ASN A 50 -5.30 32.04 -1.31
C ASN A 50 -5.70 31.76 0.15
N ILE A 51 -6.70 30.90 0.35
CA ILE A 51 -7.22 30.53 1.68
C ILE A 51 -6.92 29.07 1.94
N TYR A 52 -6.49 28.73 3.16
CA TYR A 52 -6.29 27.35 3.56
C TYR A 52 -7.53 26.48 3.35
N PRO A 53 -7.36 25.19 3.00
CA PRO A 53 -8.48 24.25 2.95
C PRO A 53 -9.07 24.02 4.35
N ASP A 54 -10.12 23.19 4.43
CA ASP A 54 -10.63 22.71 5.71
C ASP A 54 -9.51 22.04 6.51
N PHE A 55 -9.31 22.51 7.74
CA PHE A 55 -8.25 22.06 8.63
C PHE A 55 -8.17 20.55 8.78
N GLU A 56 -9.32 19.88 8.82
CA GLU A 56 -9.45 18.44 9.06
C GLU A 56 -10.12 17.68 7.91
N SER A 57 -10.42 18.33 6.80
CA SER A 57 -11.14 17.73 5.67
C SER A 57 -12.45 17.04 6.11
N MET A 58 -13.25 17.73 6.93
CA MET A 58 -14.46 17.17 7.57
C MET A 58 -15.45 16.59 6.56
N HIS A 59 -15.57 17.23 5.38
CA HIS A 59 -16.43 16.73 4.32
C HIS A 59 -15.97 15.34 3.82
N LEU A 60 -14.69 15.17 3.53
CA LEU A 60 -14.14 13.88 3.07
C LEU A 60 -14.17 12.82 4.17
N ARG A 61 -13.84 13.19 5.42
CA ARG A 61 -13.95 12.28 6.58
C ARG A 61 -15.37 11.78 6.78
N GLY A 62 -16.37 12.68 6.72
CA GLY A 62 -17.78 12.32 6.83
C GLY A 62 -18.26 11.42 5.69
N ALA A 63 -17.81 11.67 4.45
CA ALA A 63 -18.12 10.81 3.31
C ALA A 63 -17.53 9.40 3.47
N LEU A 64 -16.26 9.28 3.90
CA LEU A 64 -15.61 7.99 4.21
C LEU A 64 -16.32 7.27 5.35
N ALA A 65 -16.66 7.97 6.44
CA ALA A 65 -17.36 7.41 7.57
C ALA A 65 -18.70 6.80 7.13
N LYS A 66 -19.48 7.53 6.33
CA LYS A 66 -20.75 7.06 5.77
C LYS A 66 -20.59 5.80 4.91
N VAL A 67 -19.57 5.77 4.03
CA VAL A 67 -19.29 4.60 3.15
C VAL A 67 -18.96 3.35 3.95
N HIS A 68 -18.25 3.51 5.08
CA HIS A 68 -17.76 2.38 5.88
C HIS A 68 -18.59 2.08 7.13
N GLY A 69 -19.67 2.85 7.41
CA GLY A 69 -20.50 2.65 8.59
C GLY A 69 -19.82 3.08 9.89
N TYR A 70 -18.94 4.09 9.84
CA TYR A 70 -18.21 4.65 10.97
C TYR A 70 -18.72 6.06 11.30
N GLU A 71 -18.30 6.59 12.46
CA GLU A 71 -18.44 7.99 12.80
C GLU A 71 -17.27 8.80 12.20
N THR A 72 -17.48 10.10 11.95
CA THR A 72 -16.44 10.98 11.39
C THR A 72 -15.17 11.02 12.24
N ASP A 73 -15.29 10.89 13.56
CA ASP A 73 -14.17 10.87 14.50
C ASP A 73 -13.36 9.57 14.47
N ASN A 74 -13.86 8.54 13.81
CA ASN A 74 -13.10 7.31 13.57
C ASN A 74 -12.16 7.38 12.35
N ILE A 75 -12.25 8.45 11.55
CA ILE A 75 -11.52 8.60 10.30
C ILE A 75 -10.52 9.75 10.39
N LEU A 76 -9.29 9.54 9.96
CA LEU A 76 -8.34 10.60 9.61
C LEU A 76 -7.94 10.48 8.15
N VAL A 77 -7.69 11.62 7.51
CA VAL A 77 -7.22 11.68 6.12
C VAL A 77 -5.86 12.36 6.03
N GLY A 78 -5.07 12.05 5.01
CA GLY A 78 -3.73 12.60 4.83
C GLY A 78 -3.23 12.51 3.39
N ASN A 79 -2.06 13.08 3.15
CA ASN A 79 -1.39 13.10 1.84
C ASN A 79 -0.83 11.72 1.47
N GLY A 80 -1.75 10.79 1.18
CA GLY A 80 -1.50 9.36 1.05
C GLY A 80 -1.38 8.66 2.41
N SER A 81 -1.52 7.33 2.41
CA SER A 81 -1.35 6.52 3.63
C SER A 81 0.05 6.65 4.24
N ASN A 82 1.06 7.02 3.45
CA ASN A 82 2.43 7.22 3.93
C ASN A 82 2.55 8.32 4.99
N GLU A 83 1.84 9.45 4.82
CA GLU A 83 1.80 10.52 5.82
C GLU A 83 1.12 10.04 7.11
N LEU A 84 0.03 9.29 6.96
CA LEU A 84 -0.69 8.75 8.11
C LEU A 84 0.13 7.70 8.86
N LEU A 85 0.89 6.87 8.15
CA LEU A 85 1.88 5.96 8.76
C LEU A 85 2.97 6.75 9.49
N ALA A 86 3.48 7.84 8.88
CA ALA A 86 4.48 8.71 9.51
C ALA A 86 3.96 9.43 10.76
N ALA A 87 2.64 9.62 10.89
CA ALA A 87 2.02 10.13 12.10
C ALA A 87 1.75 9.02 13.13
N ALA A 88 1.21 7.87 12.69
CA ALA A 88 0.82 6.79 13.58
C ALA A 88 2.03 6.06 14.20
N VAL A 89 3.10 5.82 13.43
CA VAL A 89 4.29 5.15 13.99
C VAL A 89 4.83 5.89 15.20
N PRO A 90 5.19 7.18 15.17
CA PRO A 90 5.70 7.87 16.36
C PRO A 90 4.62 8.14 17.44
N THR A 91 3.34 7.91 17.16
CA THR A 91 2.29 7.92 18.19
C THR A 91 2.40 6.69 19.11
N PHE A 92 2.79 5.54 18.58
CA PHE A 92 2.84 4.27 19.32
C PHE A 92 4.26 3.72 19.52
N VAL A 93 5.24 4.23 18.76
CA VAL A 93 6.63 3.77 18.77
C VAL A 93 7.51 4.90 19.29
N GLY A 94 8.25 4.62 20.35
CA GLY A 94 9.28 5.47 20.93
C GLY A 94 10.60 4.71 21.13
N PRO A 95 11.58 5.35 21.78
CA PRO A 95 12.86 4.71 22.08
C PRO A 95 12.68 3.36 22.81
N GLY A 96 13.20 2.28 22.20
CA GLY A 96 13.16 0.94 22.77
C GLY A 96 11.85 0.16 22.52
N THR A 97 10.82 0.74 21.90
CA THR A 97 9.59 0.01 21.58
C THR A 97 9.86 -1.10 20.57
N PRO A 98 9.53 -2.38 20.87
CA PRO A 98 9.67 -3.48 19.93
C PRO A 98 8.60 -3.39 18.84
N VAL A 99 9.03 -3.45 17.56
CA VAL A 99 8.13 -3.38 16.41
C VAL A 99 8.31 -4.61 15.54
N ILE A 100 7.32 -5.49 15.55
CA ILE A 100 7.28 -6.71 14.76
C ILE A 100 6.67 -6.42 13.39
N TYR A 101 7.31 -6.87 12.31
CA TYR A 101 6.78 -6.72 10.95
C TYR A 101 7.31 -7.81 10.02
N PRO A 102 6.54 -8.23 9.00
CA PRO A 102 7.01 -9.20 8.01
C PRO A 102 8.11 -8.59 7.13
N LYS A 103 9.15 -9.38 6.81
CA LYS A 103 10.23 -8.98 5.90
C LYS A 103 10.46 -10.05 4.84
N PRO A 104 10.46 -9.72 3.53
CA PRO A 104 10.33 -8.38 2.96
C PRO A 104 8.90 -7.81 3.08
N SER A 105 8.84 -6.49 3.25
CA SER A 105 7.60 -5.72 3.20
C SER A 105 7.89 -4.30 2.68
N PHE A 106 6.95 -3.37 2.84
CA PHE A 106 7.14 -2.01 2.35
C PHE A 106 8.29 -1.30 3.09
N ALA A 107 9.32 -0.91 2.34
CA ALA A 107 10.58 -0.39 2.88
C ALA A 107 10.46 0.87 3.77
N LEU A 108 9.31 1.56 3.73
CA LEU A 108 9.05 2.71 4.58
C LEU A 108 8.95 2.32 6.07
N TYR A 109 8.47 1.12 6.39
CA TYR A 109 8.27 0.71 7.79
C TYR A 109 9.56 0.75 8.59
N GLU A 110 10.64 0.13 8.09
CA GLU A 110 11.94 0.14 8.76
C GLU A 110 12.45 1.56 9.01
N LYS A 111 12.24 2.45 8.04
CA LYS A 111 12.65 3.86 8.17
C LYS A 111 11.87 4.59 9.26
N LEU A 112 10.55 4.41 9.28
CA LEU A 112 9.70 5.04 10.29
C LEU A 112 10.01 4.51 11.69
N ILE A 113 10.20 3.19 11.84
CA ILE A 113 10.60 2.56 13.11
C ILE A 113 11.92 3.17 13.61
N ALA A 114 12.93 3.20 12.76
CA ALA A 114 14.24 3.71 13.12
C ALA A 114 14.21 5.22 13.46
N VAL A 115 13.45 6.04 12.72
CA VAL A 115 13.30 7.48 13.01
C VAL A 115 12.58 7.71 14.35
N ALA A 116 11.60 6.87 14.69
CA ALA A 116 10.90 6.91 15.98
C ALA A 116 11.76 6.38 17.15
N GLY A 117 12.86 5.68 16.87
CA GLY A 117 13.73 5.06 17.87
C GLY A 117 13.28 3.68 18.32
N GLY A 118 12.35 3.06 17.62
CA GLY A 118 11.89 1.69 17.89
C GLY A 118 12.93 0.63 17.56
N ILE A 119 12.75 -0.56 18.12
CA ILE A 119 13.55 -1.74 17.81
C ILE A 119 12.83 -2.55 16.75
N ALA A 120 13.39 -2.60 15.54
CA ALA A 120 12.85 -3.36 14.43
C ALA A 120 13.07 -4.86 14.61
N LEU A 121 12.01 -5.65 14.66
CA LEU A 121 12.00 -7.10 14.80
C LEU A 121 11.35 -7.74 13.54
N PRO A 122 12.14 -7.94 12.47
CA PRO A 122 11.64 -8.52 11.24
C PRO A 122 11.34 -10.02 11.41
N VAL A 123 10.21 -10.46 10.84
CA VAL A 123 9.83 -11.87 10.74
C VAL A 123 9.83 -12.27 9.27
N ALA A 124 10.55 -13.33 8.92
CA ALA A 124 10.74 -13.71 7.52
C ALA A 124 9.44 -14.16 6.87
N VAL A 125 9.11 -13.53 5.74
CA VAL A 125 8.05 -14.00 4.83
C VAL A 125 8.54 -15.28 4.14
N ASP A 126 7.64 -16.23 3.88
CA ASP A 126 7.98 -17.44 3.14
C ASP A 126 8.57 -17.07 1.76
N PRO A 127 9.83 -17.45 1.49
CA PRO A 127 10.53 -17.04 0.27
C PRO A 127 10.00 -17.73 -0.99
N THR A 128 9.19 -18.78 -0.85
CA THR A 128 8.65 -19.56 -1.97
C THR A 128 7.22 -19.19 -2.32
N THR A 129 6.41 -18.84 -1.33
CA THR A 129 4.98 -18.54 -1.51
C THR A 129 4.65 -17.06 -1.31
N GLY A 130 5.53 -16.32 -0.64
CA GLY A 130 5.26 -14.94 -0.24
C GLY A 130 4.20 -14.78 0.86
N LEU A 131 3.77 -15.87 1.51
CA LEU A 131 2.77 -15.86 2.57
C LEU A 131 3.30 -15.18 3.84
N LEU A 132 2.42 -14.48 4.53
CA LEU A 132 2.76 -13.80 5.77
C LEU A 132 2.85 -14.79 6.94
N PRO A 133 3.91 -14.72 7.76
CA PRO A 133 4.25 -15.69 8.80
C PRO A 133 3.52 -15.38 10.12
N LEU A 134 2.21 -15.59 10.18
CA LEU A 134 1.39 -15.22 11.35
C LEU A 134 1.87 -15.87 12.64
N ASP A 135 2.14 -17.19 12.63
CA ASP A 135 2.56 -17.91 13.84
C ASP A 135 3.90 -17.42 14.37
N GLU A 136 4.83 -17.10 13.49
CA GLU A 136 6.13 -16.52 13.86
C GLU A 136 5.98 -15.11 14.42
N MET A 137 5.07 -14.33 13.84
CA MET A 137 4.76 -12.98 14.33
C MET A 137 4.13 -13.05 15.73
N LEU A 138 3.19 -13.96 15.97
CA LEU A 138 2.58 -14.18 17.29
C LEU A 138 3.66 -14.55 18.33
N ARG A 139 4.52 -15.54 18.01
CA ARG A 139 5.65 -15.92 18.87
C ARG A 139 6.63 -14.77 19.14
N ALA A 140 6.83 -13.88 18.17
CA ALA A 140 7.68 -12.70 18.35
C ALA A 140 7.04 -11.68 19.30
N VAL A 141 5.73 -11.46 19.18
CA VAL A 141 4.96 -10.56 20.08
C VAL A 141 4.99 -11.07 21.52
N GLU A 142 4.77 -12.37 21.76
CA GLU A 142 4.76 -13.00 23.10
C GLU A 142 6.06 -12.81 23.87
N ARG A 143 7.17 -12.52 23.20
CA ARG A 143 8.49 -12.27 23.80
C ARG A 143 8.75 -10.80 24.13
N CYS A 144 7.79 -9.94 23.87
CA CYS A 144 7.96 -8.50 23.97
C CYS A 144 6.87 -7.86 24.83
N ASP A 145 7.25 -6.96 25.71
CA ASP A 145 6.28 -6.10 26.38
C ASP A 145 5.90 -4.91 25.49
N ASN A 146 4.61 -4.56 25.47
CA ASN A 146 4.09 -3.41 24.73
C ASN A 146 4.49 -3.36 23.25
N ALA A 147 4.45 -4.50 22.58
CA ALA A 147 4.82 -4.63 21.17
C ALA A 147 3.87 -3.85 20.24
N VAL A 148 4.46 -3.29 19.20
CA VAL A 148 3.72 -2.78 18.05
C VAL A 148 3.92 -3.74 16.87
N VAL A 149 2.87 -4.05 16.14
CA VAL A 149 2.93 -4.87 14.93
C VAL A 149 2.59 -3.97 13.74
N ILE A 150 3.45 -3.95 12.71
CA ILE A 150 3.12 -3.31 11.43
C ILE A 150 2.96 -4.43 10.41
N VAL A 151 1.78 -4.52 9.79
CA VAL A 151 1.50 -5.56 8.81
C VAL A 151 0.78 -4.99 7.59
N CYS A 152 1.31 -5.29 6.39
CA CYS A 152 0.68 -5.00 5.12
C CYS A 152 0.02 -6.27 4.58
N SER A 153 -1.29 -6.25 4.39
CA SER A 153 -2.01 -7.36 3.78
C SER A 153 -3.08 -6.85 2.81
N PRO A 154 -2.95 -7.19 1.52
CA PRO A 154 -1.87 -7.91 0.84
C PRO A 154 -0.51 -7.23 0.94
N ASN A 155 0.54 -8.03 1.10
CA ASN A 155 1.90 -7.54 1.33
C ASN A 155 2.59 -7.04 0.05
N ASN A 156 3.29 -5.95 0.15
CA ASN A 156 4.17 -5.46 -0.92
C ASN A 156 5.64 -5.68 -0.49
N PRO A 157 6.45 -6.50 -1.21
CA PRO A 157 6.28 -6.78 -2.64
C PRO A 157 5.73 -8.18 -2.99
N THR A 158 5.39 -9.05 -2.07
CA THR A 158 5.12 -10.47 -2.33
C THR A 158 3.69 -10.79 -2.80
N GLY A 159 2.71 -9.96 -2.44
CA GLY A 159 1.29 -10.18 -2.77
C GLY A 159 0.54 -11.11 -1.82
N GLY A 160 1.24 -11.75 -0.88
CA GLY A 160 0.65 -12.65 0.13
C GLY A 160 -0.21 -11.91 1.15
N VAL A 161 -1.09 -12.63 1.80
CA VAL A 161 -2.05 -12.10 2.79
C VAL A 161 -1.84 -12.75 4.16
N LEU A 162 -2.32 -12.07 5.20
CA LEU A 162 -2.54 -12.72 6.48
C LEU A 162 -3.64 -13.77 6.34
N PRO A 163 -3.52 -14.90 7.05
CA PRO A 163 -4.63 -15.84 7.21
C PRO A 163 -5.88 -15.17 7.81
N ASP A 164 -7.05 -15.75 7.54
CA ASP A 164 -8.31 -15.31 8.15
C ASP A 164 -8.20 -15.33 9.69
N GLY A 165 -8.74 -14.30 10.35
CA GLY A 165 -8.62 -14.10 11.79
C GLY A 165 -7.23 -13.64 12.27
N GLY A 166 -6.26 -13.43 11.36
CA GLY A 166 -4.89 -13.04 11.73
C GLY A 166 -4.80 -11.70 12.48
N ILE A 167 -5.64 -10.72 12.12
CA ILE A 167 -5.71 -9.44 12.85
C ILE A 167 -6.25 -9.66 14.26
N ASP A 168 -7.30 -10.47 14.43
CA ASP A 168 -7.89 -10.76 15.75
C ASP A 168 -6.88 -11.51 16.64
N ALA A 169 -6.14 -12.46 16.06
CA ALA A 169 -5.08 -13.19 16.76
C ALA A 169 -3.97 -12.24 17.24
N LEU A 170 -3.52 -11.30 16.40
CA LEU A 170 -2.52 -10.29 16.79
C LEU A 170 -3.05 -9.36 17.89
N LEU A 171 -4.30 -8.91 17.81
CA LEU A 171 -4.92 -8.07 18.83
C LEU A 171 -5.09 -8.81 20.17
N ALA A 172 -5.40 -10.11 20.13
CA ALA A 172 -5.53 -10.96 21.32
C ALA A 172 -4.23 -11.06 22.15
N THR A 173 -3.07 -10.84 21.54
CA THR A 173 -1.79 -10.76 22.25
C THR A 173 -1.64 -9.49 23.10
N GLY A 174 -2.51 -8.50 22.91
CA GLY A 174 -2.38 -7.18 23.53
C GLY A 174 -1.49 -6.18 22.77
N ALA A 175 -0.93 -6.56 21.63
CA ALA A 175 -0.14 -5.67 20.78
C ALA A 175 -0.99 -4.55 20.15
N THR A 176 -0.35 -3.42 19.85
CA THR A 176 -0.93 -2.41 18.95
C THR A 176 -0.64 -2.80 17.50
N VAL A 177 -1.68 -2.86 16.68
CA VAL A 177 -1.58 -3.30 15.28
C VAL A 177 -1.78 -2.12 14.33
N LEU A 178 -0.76 -1.82 13.53
CA LEU A 178 -0.79 -0.88 12.42
C LEU A 178 -1.00 -1.69 11.13
N PHE A 179 -2.25 -1.77 10.69
CA PHE A 179 -2.70 -2.62 9.58
C PHE A 179 -2.77 -1.82 8.27
N ASP A 180 -1.79 -2.00 7.39
CA ASP A 180 -1.77 -1.36 6.08
C ASP A 180 -2.56 -2.19 5.05
N ARG A 181 -3.71 -1.66 4.66
CA ARG A 181 -4.60 -2.23 3.64
C ARG A 181 -4.54 -1.47 2.30
N ALA A 182 -3.39 -0.92 1.93
CA ALA A 182 -3.25 -0.22 0.66
C ALA A 182 -3.72 -1.05 -0.56
N TYR A 183 -3.66 -2.37 -0.47
CA TYR A 183 -4.09 -3.33 -1.48
C TYR A 183 -5.32 -4.16 -1.07
N GLY A 184 -5.91 -3.90 0.08
CA GLY A 184 -7.01 -4.69 0.66
C GLY A 184 -8.25 -4.81 -0.22
N ASP A 185 -8.53 -3.80 -1.05
CA ASP A 185 -9.65 -3.85 -2.00
C ASP A 185 -9.53 -5.00 -3.01
N PHE A 186 -8.30 -5.38 -3.40
CA PHE A 186 -8.06 -6.47 -4.35
C PHE A 186 -8.08 -7.87 -3.72
N ALA A 187 -8.06 -7.95 -2.40
CA ALA A 187 -8.24 -9.18 -1.64
C ALA A 187 -9.72 -9.44 -1.32
N GLU A 188 -10.59 -8.45 -1.55
CA GLU A 188 -12.04 -8.48 -1.24
C GLU A 188 -12.32 -8.65 0.27
N ASP A 189 -11.32 -8.36 1.10
CA ASP A 189 -11.45 -8.46 2.54
C ASP A 189 -12.30 -7.33 3.10
N LYS A 190 -13.12 -7.63 4.09
CA LYS A 190 -13.84 -6.61 4.84
C LYS A 190 -12.88 -5.83 5.75
N LEU A 191 -13.25 -4.58 6.03
CA LEU A 191 -12.56 -3.84 7.08
C LEU A 191 -12.80 -4.55 8.42
N PRO A 192 -11.74 -4.73 9.24
CA PRO A 192 -11.92 -5.26 10.58
C PRO A 192 -12.72 -4.28 11.44
N PRO A 193 -13.42 -4.75 12.49
CA PRO A 193 -14.07 -3.87 13.45
C PRO A 193 -13.09 -2.88 14.08
N LEU A 194 -13.60 -1.70 14.48
CA LEU A 194 -12.78 -0.72 15.20
C LEU A 194 -12.34 -1.27 16.55
N HIS A 195 -11.07 -1.04 16.89
CA HIS A 195 -10.50 -1.45 18.16
C HIS A 195 -9.45 -0.44 18.62
N ASP A 196 -9.30 -0.19 19.93
CA ASP A 196 -8.39 0.82 20.49
C ASP A 196 -6.91 0.58 20.15
N ARG A 197 -6.54 -0.68 19.89
CA ARG A 197 -5.18 -1.09 19.51
C ARG A 197 -5.05 -1.41 18.01
N LEU A 198 -6.03 -1.06 17.20
CA LEU A 198 -5.99 -1.27 15.75
C LEU A 198 -6.08 0.06 15.02
N VAL A 199 -5.11 0.31 14.14
CA VAL A 199 -5.17 1.40 13.17
C VAL A 199 -5.11 0.79 11.78
N THR A 200 -6.19 0.94 11.03
CA THR A 200 -6.31 0.41 9.67
C THR A 200 -6.09 1.53 8.66
N PHE A 201 -5.08 1.37 7.79
CA PHE A 201 -4.76 2.35 6.74
C PHE A 201 -5.30 1.92 5.39
N SER A 202 -5.72 2.88 4.58
CA SER A 202 -6.15 2.67 3.21
C SER A 202 -5.78 3.86 2.33
N THR A 203 -5.97 3.72 1.00
CA THR A 203 -5.53 4.73 0.04
C THR A 203 -6.42 4.78 -1.19
N PHE A 204 -6.53 5.95 -1.79
CA PHE A 204 -7.11 6.14 -3.12
C PHE A 204 -6.12 5.82 -4.27
N SER A 205 -4.86 5.58 -3.94
CA SER A 205 -3.79 5.41 -4.94
C SER A 205 -3.91 4.14 -5.79
N LYS A 206 -4.60 3.09 -5.31
CA LYS A 206 -4.59 1.75 -5.93
C LYS A 206 -5.94 1.43 -6.59
N ALA A 207 -6.91 0.93 -5.87
CA ALA A 207 -8.20 0.52 -6.41
C ALA A 207 -9.00 1.67 -7.07
N TRP A 208 -8.84 2.89 -6.58
CA TRP A 208 -9.47 4.09 -7.13
C TRP A 208 -8.73 4.67 -8.35
N GLY A 209 -7.46 4.26 -8.61
CA GLY A 209 -6.65 4.79 -9.70
C GLY A 209 -6.19 6.24 -9.51
N LEU A 210 -6.14 6.74 -8.28
CA LEU A 210 -5.87 8.15 -7.96
C LEU A 210 -4.47 8.36 -7.32
N ALA A 211 -3.46 7.61 -7.75
CA ALA A 211 -2.12 7.66 -7.19
C ALA A 211 -1.49 9.06 -7.23
N GLY A 212 -1.71 9.82 -8.31
CA GLY A 212 -1.19 11.17 -8.50
C GLY A 212 -1.79 12.22 -7.54
N LEU A 213 -2.96 11.96 -6.97
CA LEU A 213 -3.65 12.89 -6.08
C LEU A 213 -3.26 12.75 -4.61
N ARG A 214 -2.52 11.70 -4.26
CA ARG A 214 -1.96 11.56 -2.90
C ARG A 214 -3.03 11.61 -1.80
N VAL A 215 -4.09 10.81 -1.87
CA VAL A 215 -5.10 10.72 -0.82
C VAL A 215 -5.03 9.36 -0.14
N GLY A 216 -4.93 9.38 1.19
CA GLY A 216 -5.04 8.22 2.06
C GLY A 216 -5.94 8.51 3.25
N TRP A 217 -6.39 7.47 3.90
CA TRP A 217 -7.17 7.56 5.12
C TRP A 217 -6.80 6.43 6.08
N LEU A 218 -7.07 6.64 7.37
CA LEU A 218 -7.03 5.59 8.37
C LEU A 218 -8.34 5.54 9.15
N ALA A 219 -8.61 4.38 9.74
CA ALA A 219 -9.72 4.18 10.66
C ALA A 219 -9.23 3.55 11.97
N SER A 220 -9.79 4.02 13.08
CA SER A 220 -9.61 3.46 14.43
C SER A 220 -10.73 3.96 15.34
N THR A 221 -10.68 3.64 16.64
CA THR A 221 -11.60 4.29 17.59
C THR A 221 -11.34 5.79 17.66
N ALA A 222 -12.36 6.56 18.06
CA ALA A 222 -12.24 8.01 18.21
C ALA A 222 -11.15 8.41 19.22
N SER A 223 -10.92 7.59 20.27
CA SER A 223 -9.85 7.78 21.25
C SER A 223 -8.47 7.67 20.58
N THR A 224 -8.24 6.61 19.82
CA THR A 224 -6.98 6.38 19.10
C THR A 224 -6.74 7.43 18.01
N CYS A 225 -7.77 7.79 17.26
CA CYS A 225 -7.68 8.87 16.28
C CYS A 225 -7.28 10.21 16.91
N ARG A 226 -7.79 10.54 18.11
CA ARG A 226 -7.38 11.77 18.84
C ARG A 226 -5.90 11.77 19.18
N GLU A 227 -5.30 10.63 19.54
CA GLU A 227 -3.88 10.56 19.82
C GLU A 227 -3.04 10.76 18.54
N ILE A 228 -3.40 10.10 17.45
CA ILE A 228 -2.70 10.26 16.16
C ILE A 228 -2.80 11.70 15.64
N ARG A 229 -3.94 12.38 15.84
CA ARG A 229 -4.13 13.79 15.45
C ARG A 229 -3.12 14.76 16.10
N LYS A 230 -2.61 14.44 17.29
CA LYS A 230 -1.59 15.29 17.96
C LYS A 230 -0.27 15.30 17.22
N VAL A 231 0.03 14.25 16.46
CA VAL A 231 1.27 14.06 15.70
C VAL A 231 1.09 14.38 14.22
N LYS A 232 -0.13 14.16 13.70
CA LYS A 232 -0.45 14.40 12.29
C LYS A 232 -0.28 15.89 11.94
N LEU A 233 0.33 16.15 10.76
CA LEU A 233 0.45 17.51 10.26
C LEU A 233 -0.94 18.11 9.92
N PRO A 234 -1.14 19.40 10.19
CA PRO A 234 -2.37 20.09 9.80
C PRO A 234 -2.41 20.36 8.28
N TYR A 235 -3.60 20.59 7.73
CA TYR A 235 -3.81 20.96 6.32
C TYR A 235 -3.18 19.99 5.31
N SER A 236 -3.19 18.70 5.60
CA SER A 236 -2.48 17.66 4.82
C SER A 236 -2.96 17.54 3.38
N LEU A 237 -4.25 17.74 3.13
CA LEU A 237 -4.84 17.64 1.80
C LEU A 237 -5.03 19.02 1.17
N ASN A 238 -4.63 19.13 -0.10
CA ASN A 238 -4.97 20.30 -0.92
C ASN A 238 -6.42 20.19 -1.42
N ILE A 239 -6.97 21.32 -1.85
CA ILE A 239 -8.38 21.43 -2.29
C ILE A 239 -8.72 20.54 -3.48
N VAL A 240 -7.76 20.26 -4.38
CA VAL A 240 -7.97 19.42 -5.57
C VAL A 240 -8.10 17.96 -5.14
N SER A 241 -7.14 17.47 -4.36
CA SER A 241 -7.10 16.08 -3.89
C SER A 241 -8.34 15.74 -3.06
N GLU A 242 -8.75 16.64 -2.17
CA GLU A 242 -9.96 16.45 -1.35
C GLU A 242 -11.23 16.37 -2.22
N ALA A 243 -11.40 17.31 -3.14
CA ALA A 243 -12.59 17.37 -4.00
C ALA A 243 -12.70 16.15 -4.94
N VAL A 244 -11.56 15.69 -5.51
CA VAL A 244 -11.57 14.49 -6.36
C VAL A 244 -11.88 13.24 -5.54
N ALA A 245 -11.29 13.09 -4.34
CA ALA A 245 -11.56 11.94 -3.47
C ALA A 245 -13.03 11.91 -3.02
N ALA A 246 -13.61 13.04 -2.65
CA ALA A 246 -15.02 13.14 -2.32
C ALA A 246 -15.92 12.77 -3.52
N THR A 247 -15.59 13.28 -4.72
CA THR A 247 -16.32 12.91 -5.93
C THR A 247 -16.18 11.42 -6.26
N ALA A 248 -14.99 10.82 -6.05
CA ALA A 248 -14.79 9.39 -6.27
C ALA A 248 -15.70 8.55 -5.36
N LEU A 249 -15.91 8.95 -4.10
CA LEU A 249 -16.82 8.26 -3.18
C LEU A 249 -18.31 8.35 -3.61
N GLU A 250 -18.68 9.38 -4.37
CA GLU A 250 -20.02 9.48 -4.99
C GLU A 250 -20.19 8.50 -6.16
N HIS A 251 -19.07 7.94 -6.70
CA HIS A 251 -19.01 7.05 -7.86
C HIS A 251 -18.31 5.71 -7.53
N PRO A 252 -18.84 4.91 -6.58
CA PRO A 252 -18.21 3.66 -6.13
C PRO A 252 -18.06 2.61 -7.23
N GLU A 253 -18.83 2.70 -8.31
CA GLU A 253 -18.75 1.84 -9.50
C GLU A 253 -17.38 1.91 -10.18
N ILE A 254 -16.67 3.03 -10.09
CA ILE A 254 -15.32 3.19 -10.64
C ILE A 254 -14.36 2.23 -9.94
N ARG A 255 -14.35 2.26 -8.60
CA ARG A 255 -13.53 1.36 -7.78
C ARG A 255 -13.92 -0.11 -8.03
N SER A 256 -15.21 -0.42 -8.00
CA SER A 256 -15.70 -1.78 -8.17
C SER A 256 -15.28 -2.37 -9.53
N ARG A 257 -15.38 -1.59 -10.61
CA ARG A 257 -14.92 -1.98 -11.94
C ARG A 257 -13.40 -2.19 -11.97
N ASN A 258 -12.61 -1.28 -11.40
CA ASN A 258 -11.16 -1.39 -11.37
C ASN A 258 -10.71 -2.63 -10.59
N VAL A 259 -11.36 -2.93 -9.46
CA VAL A 259 -11.09 -4.12 -8.64
C VAL A 259 -11.42 -5.39 -9.42
N ALA A 260 -12.64 -5.50 -9.98
CA ALA A 260 -13.06 -6.68 -10.73
C ALA A 260 -12.14 -6.97 -11.92
N ASN A 261 -11.81 -5.94 -12.71
CA ASN A 261 -10.90 -6.08 -13.85
C ASN A 261 -9.50 -6.51 -13.40
N THR A 262 -8.98 -5.93 -12.32
CA THR A 262 -7.66 -6.28 -11.79
C THR A 262 -7.63 -7.74 -11.29
N ILE A 263 -8.65 -8.19 -10.58
CA ILE A 263 -8.73 -9.58 -10.08
C ILE A 263 -8.77 -10.56 -11.23
N SER A 264 -9.60 -10.31 -12.26
CA SER A 264 -9.71 -11.15 -13.45
C SER A 264 -8.39 -11.21 -14.22
N GLU A 265 -7.79 -10.07 -14.51
CA GLU A 265 -6.51 -9.99 -15.23
C GLU A 265 -5.35 -10.58 -14.40
N ARG A 266 -5.31 -10.37 -13.10
CA ARG A 266 -4.31 -10.99 -12.22
C ARG A 266 -4.35 -12.52 -12.32
N ALA A 267 -5.54 -13.11 -12.27
CA ALA A 267 -5.68 -14.57 -12.41
C ALA A 267 -5.18 -15.03 -13.78
N ARG A 268 -5.60 -14.38 -14.86
CA ARG A 268 -5.18 -14.69 -16.23
C ARG A 268 -3.66 -14.59 -16.42
N VAL A 269 -3.07 -13.49 -15.95
CA VAL A 269 -1.61 -13.25 -16.04
C VAL A 269 -0.85 -14.28 -15.21
N PHE A 270 -1.30 -14.58 -14.00
CA PHE A 270 -0.69 -15.58 -13.13
C PHE A 270 -0.67 -16.96 -13.81
N ASP A 271 -1.82 -17.42 -14.33
CA ASP A 271 -1.95 -18.72 -15.02
C ASP A 271 -1.08 -18.80 -16.28
N ALA A 272 -0.91 -17.68 -17.00
CA ALA A 272 -0.03 -17.60 -18.16
C ALA A 272 1.45 -17.67 -17.73
N MET A 273 1.84 -16.93 -16.69
CA MET A 273 3.22 -16.92 -16.18
C MET A 273 3.66 -18.28 -15.64
N GLN A 274 2.76 -19.07 -15.04
CA GLN A 274 3.07 -20.44 -14.57
C GLN A 274 3.47 -21.38 -15.71
N LYS A 275 3.08 -21.08 -16.95
CA LYS A 275 3.40 -21.90 -18.14
C LYS A 275 4.71 -21.50 -18.80
N ILE A 276 5.31 -20.39 -18.38
CA ILE A 276 6.59 -19.92 -18.93
C ILE A 276 7.73 -20.62 -18.21
N GLU A 277 8.51 -21.39 -18.96
CA GLU A 277 9.68 -22.09 -18.40
C GLU A 277 10.69 -21.06 -17.84
N GLY A 278 11.16 -21.31 -16.63
CA GLY A 278 12.11 -20.42 -15.94
C GLY A 278 11.47 -19.26 -15.17
N VAL A 279 10.13 -19.18 -15.11
CA VAL A 279 9.38 -18.20 -14.31
C VAL A 279 8.63 -18.91 -13.19
N THR A 280 8.73 -18.39 -11.97
CA THR A 280 7.95 -18.87 -10.82
C THR A 280 7.20 -17.69 -10.19
N PRO A 281 5.92 -17.47 -10.54
CA PRO A 281 5.11 -16.40 -9.95
C PRO A 281 4.66 -16.76 -8.54
N PHE A 282 4.62 -15.77 -7.65
CA PHE A 282 4.07 -15.91 -6.31
C PHE A 282 2.54 -15.71 -6.35
N PRO A 283 1.76 -16.51 -5.62
CA PRO A 283 0.34 -16.26 -5.44
C PRO A 283 0.12 -14.85 -4.88
N SER A 284 -0.75 -14.08 -5.52
CA SER A 284 -0.99 -12.68 -5.14
C SER A 284 -2.47 -12.37 -4.97
N ARG A 285 -2.80 -11.61 -3.93
CA ARG A 285 -4.12 -11.00 -3.71
C ARG A 285 -4.08 -9.47 -3.90
N SER A 286 -3.03 -8.95 -4.55
CA SER A 286 -2.80 -7.53 -4.81
C SER A 286 -3.08 -7.16 -6.28
N ASN A 287 -2.75 -5.94 -6.69
CA ASN A 287 -2.77 -5.50 -8.10
C ASN A 287 -1.41 -5.68 -8.80
N PHE A 288 -0.62 -6.64 -8.36
CA PHE A 288 0.67 -7.00 -8.95
C PHE A 288 0.96 -8.49 -8.70
N ILE A 289 1.94 -9.02 -9.44
CA ILE A 289 2.51 -10.36 -9.25
C ILE A 289 4.02 -10.20 -9.07
N ALA A 290 4.56 -10.73 -7.97
CA ALA A 290 5.99 -10.96 -7.81
C ALA A 290 6.34 -12.32 -8.41
N PHE A 291 7.56 -12.46 -8.96
CA PHE A 291 8.02 -13.71 -9.54
C PHE A 291 9.54 -13.81 -9.52
N THR A 292 10.07 -15.03 -9.43
CA THR A 292 11.50 -15.30 -9.64
C THR A 292 11.73 -15.82 -11.04
N THR A 293 12.97 -15.70 -11.51
CA THR A 293 13.40 -16.15 -12.82
C THR A 293 14.60 -17.07 -12.72
N ARG A 294 14.76 -18.03 -13.67
CA ARG A 294 15.95 -18.90 -13.75
C ARG A 294 17.19 -18.08 -14.10
N ARG A 295 17.06 -17.18 -15.07
CA ARG A 295 18.09 -16.19 -15.40
C ARG A 295 18.22 -15.15 -14.27
N ASN A 296 19.32 -14.41 -14.28
CA ASN A 296 19.49 -13.28 -13.38
C ASN A 296 18.35 -12.27 -13.58
N ALA A 297 17.63 -11.93 -12.51
CA ALA A 297 16.45 -11.06 -12.57
C ALA A 297 16.80 -9.66 -13.11
N LYS A 298 18.00 -9.14 -12.83
CA LYS A 298 18.44 -7.83 -13.34
C LYS A 298 18.59 -7.84 -14.86
N ASP A 299 19.08 -8.93 -15.44
CA ASP A 299 19.21 -9.09 -16.88
C ASP A 299 17.83 -9.20 -17.53
N VAL A 300 16.92 -10.01 -16.96
CA VAL A 300 15.53 -10.11 -17.40
C VAL A 300 14.83 -8.75 -17.33
N PHE A 301 15.02 -7.99 -16.24
CA PHE A 301 14.49 -6.63 -16.10
C PHE A 301 14.96 -5.71 -17.23
N ASN A 302 16.27 -5.74 -17.56
CA ASN A 302 16.82 -4.92 -18.63
C ASN A 302 16.31 -5.35 -20.01
N ASP A 303 16.17 -6.65 -20.27
CA ASP A 303 15.66 -7.17 -21.55
C ASP A 303 14.19 -6.84 -21.77
N VAL A 304 13.35 -6.93 -20.72
CA VAL A 304 11.93 -6.50 -20.76
C VAL A 304 11.84 -4.99 -20.98
N HIS A 305 12.70 -4.22 -20.30
CA HIS A 305 12.73 -2.76 -20.48
C HIS A 305 13.17 -2.37 -21.91
N ALA A 306 14.17 -3.04 -22.47
CA ALA A 306 14.61 -2.80 -23.84
C ALA A 306 13.51 -3.05 -24.91
N ARG A 307 12.45 -3.78 -24.54
CA ARG A 307 11.26 -4.03 -25.36
C ARG A 307 10.09 -3.09 -25.02
N GLY A 308 10.36 -1.96 -24.37
CA GLY A 308 9.41 -0.90 -24.07
C GLY A 308 8.52 -1.12 -22.84
N ILE A 309 8.78 -2.13 -22.00
CA ILE A 309 7.95 -2.45 -20.84
C ILE A 309 8.75 -2.27 -19.54
N LEU A 310 8.30 -1.38 -18.66
CA LEU A 310 8.94 -1.14 -17.36
C LEU A 310 8.21 -1.88 -16.24
N ILE A 311 8.85 -2.92 -15.71
CA ILE A 311 8.45 -3.64 -14.51
C ILE A 311 9.30 -3.22 -13.31
N ARG A 312 9.21 -3.87 -12.16
CA ARG A 312 9.97 -3.54 -10.95
C ARG A 312 10.99 -4.62 -10.62
N ASP A 313 12.26 -4.22 -10.53
CA ASP A 313 13.30 -5.04 -9.88
C ASP A 313 13.10 -4.95 -8.35
N ILE A 314 12.87 -6.08 -7.72
CA ILE A 314 12.72 -6.24 -6.26
C ILE A 314 13.83 -7.13 -5.67
N GLY A 315 14.90 -7.37 -6.41
CA GLY A 315 16.00 -8.25 -6.03
C GLY A 315 16.70 -7.87 -4.72
N ALA A 316 16.67 -6.59 -4.35
CA ALA A 316 17.17 -6.14 -3.04
C ALA A 316 16.32 -6.62 -1.85
N ALA A 317 15.03 -6.91 -2.05
CA ALA A 317 14.10 -7.36 -1.03
C ALA A 317 13.86 -8.88 -1.10
N VAL A 318 13.73 -9.42 -2.32
CA VAL A 318 13.54 -10.85 -2.61
C VAL A 318 14.60 -11.26 -3.63
N PRO A 319 15.57 -12.10 -3.26
CA PRO A 319 16.66 -12.49 -4.15
C PRO A 319 16.14 -13.02 -5.50
N ASN A 320 16.73 -12.52 -6.58
CA ASN A 320 16.41 -12.90 -7.97
C ASN A 320 14.93 -12.78 -8.36
N ALA A 321 14.23 -11.75 -7.81
CA ALA A 321 12.82 -11.55 -8.08
C ALA A 321 12.52 -10.20 -8.74
N LEU A 322 11.44 -10.22 -9.52
CA LEU A 322 10.83 -9.11 -10.22
C LEU A 322 9.36 -8.97 -9.78
N ARG A 323 8.75 -7.82 -10.06
CA ARG A 323 7.34 -7.59 -9.79
C ARG A 323 6.71 -6.83 -10.96
N VAL A 324 5.61 -7.33 -11.48
CA VAL A 324 4.81 -6.70 -12.52
C VAL A 324 3.47 -6.24 -11.95
N SER A 325 3.09 -5.00 -12.19
CA SER A 325 1.75 -4.48 -11.89
C SER A 325 0.75 -5.02 -12.90
N ILE A 326 -0.48 -5.26 -12.49
CA ILE A 326 -1.56 -5.65 -13.40
C ILE A 326 -2.05 -4.40 -14.14
N GLY A 327 -1.83 -4.39 -15.44
CA GLY A 327 -2.22 -3.34 -16.38
C GLY A 327 -3.59 -3.58 -17.02
N THR A 328 -3.84 -2.89 -18.13
CA THR A 328 -4.96 -3.21 -19.02
C THR A 328 -4.72 -4.57 -19.71
N PRO A 329 -5.76 -5.23 -20.26
CA PRO A 329 -5.56 -6.47 -21.02
C PRO A 329 -4.46 -6.35 -22.07
N GLN A 330 -4.43 -5.25 -22.83
CA GLN A 330 -3.43 -5.01 -23.88
C GLN A 330 -2.01 -4.87 -23.31
N GLN A 331 -1.85 -4.18 -22.18
CA GLN A 331 -0.55 -4.05 -21.50
C GLN A 331 -0.06 -5.38 -20.94
N ASN A 332 -0.98 -6.17 -20.39
CA ASN A 332 -0.69 -7.50 -19.87
C ASN A 332 -0.31 -8.48 -20.97
N ASP A 333 -1.02 -8.41 -22.13
CA ASP A 333 -0.71 -9.25 -23.30
C ASP A 333 0.68 -8.92 -23.85
N ALA A 334 1.02 -7.65 -24.01
CA ALA A 334 2.36 -7.23 -24.43
C ALA A 334 3.46 -7.74 -23.46
N PHE A 335 3.21 -7.68 -22.15
CA PHE A 335 4.16 -8.23 -21.17
C PHE A 335 4.31 -9.75 -21.31
N LEU A 336 3.21 -10.48 -21.46
CA LEU A 336 3.22 -11.95 -21.60
C LEU A 336 3.85 -12.42 -22.90
N GLU A 337 3.76 -11.63 -23.98
CA GLU A 337 4.41 -11.90 -25.26
C GLU A 337 5.94 -11.74 -25.16
N VAL A 338 6.40 -10.72 -24.43
CA VAL A 338 7.81 -10.37 -24.30
C VAL A 338 8.55 -11.29 -23.33
N LEU A 339 7.93 -11.62 -22.18
CA LEU A 339 8.58 -12.30 -21.06
C LEU A 339 9.27 -13.63 -21.43
N PRO A 340 8.67 -14.55 -22.22
CA PRO A 340 9.30 -15.85 -22.54
C PRO A 340 10.64 -15.72 -23.25
N SER A 341 10.85 -14.65 -24.01
CA SER A 341 12.13 -14.41 -24.73
C SER A 341 13.20 -13.76 -23.86
N CYS A 342 12.88 -13.38 -22.63
CA CYS A 342 13.77 -12.69 -21.70
C CYS A 342 14.26 -13.60 -20.56
N VAL A 343 13.62 -14.77 -20.29
CA VAL A 343 13.89 -15.66 -19.16
C VAL A 343 14.68 -16.88 -19.51
#